data_39f1aa9d60ed6f44a5186d1c76fb70aa
#
_entry.id   39f1aa9d60ed6f44a5186d1c76fb70aa
#
_cell.length_a   1.000
_cell.length_b   1.000
_cell.length_c   1.000
_cell.angle_alpha   90.00
_cell.angle_beta   90.00
_cell.angle_gamma   90.00
#
_symmetry.space_group_name_H-M   'P 1'
#
loop_
_entity.id
_entity.type
_entity.pdbx_description
1 polymer ?
#
loop_
_entity_poly.entity_id
_entity_poly.type
_entity_poly.pdbx_seq_one_letter_code
_entity_poly.pdbx_strand_id
1 'polypeptide(L)'
;MTAGVARMRRALPRRVATLSVHTSPLDQPGTGDAGGMNVYVVELSRRLAALGIEVEIFTRATSGDLPPVVEMAPGVLVRHVAAGPFEGLDKLDLPSQLCAFTSGVLRVEAAHEPGYFDLIHSHYWLSGQVGWLAKERWGVPLVHSMHTMAKVKNASLAIGDAPEPTARAIGEAQVVEAADRLIASTEEEAAQLVDLYDADPRKVVTVAPGVDLDVFTPGDVAAARRRLGIAPDAVVLLFVGRIQPLKAPDVLLRAAARLVAADPSLRERLVVAVVGGPSGTGLEHPEHLAELAAELGISYLVRFEPPAHQATLADYYRAATVCVVPSYSESFGLVALESQACGTPVIAAAVGGLRTAVADGVSGRLVNGHDPCEYADAIRDVLDSPRLRADLAAGALRHAAGFGWASTAAGVLDVYADVLTAARQPSSLAVGRR
;
A
#
# COMPACT_ATOMS: atom_id res chain seq x y z
N MET A 1 -17.42 -48.43 1.53
CA MET A 1 -18.39 -47.34 1.40
C MET A 1 -17.61 -46.03 1.55
N THR A 2 -17.12 -45.50 0.44
CA THR A 2 -16.33 -44.26 0.36
C THR A 2 -17.30 -43.11 0.09
N ALA A 3 -17.57 -42.33 1.13
CA ALA A 3 -18.33 -41.07 0.98
C ALA A 3 -17.42 -40.06 0.26
N GLY A 4 -17.66 -39.90 -1.04
CA GLY A 4 -17.08 -38.80 -1.83
C GLY A 4 -17.63 -37.48 -1.32
N VAL A 5 -16.82 -36.72 -0.61
CA VAL A 5 -17.08 -35.31 -0.35
C VAL A 5 -17.00 -34.60 -1.70
N ALA A 6 -18.16 -34.33 -2.29
CA ALA A 6 -18.29 -33.44 -3.44
C ALA A 6 -17.78 -32.07 -3.00
N ARG A 7 -16.54 -31.72 -3.37
CA ARG A 7 -16.06 -30.36 -3.30
C ARG A 7 -17.03 -29.51 -4.14
N MET A 8 -17.94 -28.79 -3.49
CA MET A 8 -18.70 -27.74 -4.14
C MET A 8 -17.71 -26.87 -4.90
N ARG A 9 -17.82 -26.82 -6.24
CA ARG A 9 -17.01 -25.90 -7.03
C ARG A 9 -17.32 -24.49 -6.52
N ARG A 10 -16.36 -23.85 -5.87
CA ARG A 10 -16.48 -22.45 -5.45
C ARG A 10 -16.83 -21.61 -6.67
N ALA A 11 -17.85 -20.75 -6.54
CA ALA A 11 -18.23 -19.84 -7.61
C ALA A 11 -17.19 -18.72 -7.68
N LEU A 12 -16.31 -18.75 -8.67
CA LEU A 12 -15.39 -17.67 -8.94
C LEU A 12 -16.01 -16.66 -9.92
N PRO A 13 -15.69 -15.36 -9.82
CA PRO A 13 -16.10 -14.37 -10.81
C PRO A 13 -15.41 -14.63 -12.15
N ARG A 14 -16.08 -14.33 -13.26
CA ARG A 14 -15.45 -14.27 -14.59
C ARG A 14 -14.82 -12.90 -14.81
N ARG A 15 -15.51 -11.83 -14.34
CA ARG A 15 -15.11 -10.44 -14.51
C ARG A 15 -15.38 -9.63 -13.27
N VAL A 16 -14.35 -8.86 -12.86
CA VAL A 16 -14.37 -7.98 -11.69
C VAL A 16 -14.27 -6.53 -12.13
N ALA A 17 -15.19 -5.69 -11.65
CA ALA A 17 -15.05 -4.24 -11.74
C ALA A 17 -14.21 -3.75 -10.55
N THR A 18 -12.98 -3.33 -10.81
CA THR A 18 -12.10 -2.74 -9.79
C THR A 18 -12.20 -1.22 -9.83
N LEU A 19 -12.42 -0.57 -8.69
CA LEU A 19 -12.58 0.88 -8.61
C LEU A 19 -11.38 1.52 -7.89
N SER A 20 -10.69 2.44 -8.56
CA SER A 20 -9.58 3.24 -8.05
C SER A 20 -9.71 4.69 -8.52
N VAL A 21 -10.62 5.45 -7.87
CA VAL A 21 -11.06 6.77 -8.35
C VAL A 21 -9.94 7.81 -8.36
N HIS A 22 -9.23 7.97 -7.24
CA HIS A 22 -8.36 9.12 -6.96
C HIS A 22 -6.92 8.97 -7.46
N THR A 23 -6.51 7.78 -7.85
CA THR A 23 -5.16 7.51 -8.35
C THR A 23 -5.21 6.40 -9.38
N SER A 24 -4.51 6.58 -10.49
CA SER A 24 -4.45 5.61 -11.57
C SER A 24 -3.46 4.48 -11.25
N PRO A 25 -3.81 3.21 -11.51
CA PRO A 25 -2.84 2.11 -11.38
C PRO A 25 -1.65 2.24 -12.36
N LEU A 26 -1.76 3.12 -13.36
CA LEU A 26 -0.68 3.40 -14.32
C LEU A 26 0.31 4.45 -13.82
N ASP A 27 -0.02 5.17 -12.72
CA ASP A 27 0.87 6.18 -12.14
C ASP A 27 2.06 5.52 -11.43
N GLN A 28 3.22 6.16 -11.51
CA GLN A 28 4.44 5.70 -10.83
C GLN A 28 4.26 5.80 -9.31
N PRO A 29 4.36 4.68 -8.56
CA PRO A 29 4.36 4.74 -7.10
C PRO A 29 5.47 5.66 -6.56
N GLY A 30 5.12 6.47 -5.54
CA GLY A 30 6.04 7.47 -4.99
C GLY A 30 5.87 8.86 -5.59
N THR A 31 4.95 9.06 -6.53
CA THR A 31 4.60 10.38 -7.10
C THR A 31 3.16 10.75 -6.72
N GLY A 32 2.92 12.01 -6.37
CA GLY A 32 1.60 12.51 -6.01
C GLY A 32 0.89 11.61 -5.00
N ASP A 33 -0.32 11.15 -5.31
CA ASP A 33 -1.09 10.23 -4.48
C ASP A 33 -0.75 8.74 -4.73
N ALA A 34 0.01 8.43 -5.78
CA ALA A 34 0.35 7.06 -6.11
C ALA A 34 1.33 6.45 -5.07
N GLY A 35 0.98 5.29 -4.55
CA GLY A 35 1.74 4.64 -3.49
C GLY A 35 1.42 3.15 -3.36
N GLY A 36 1.44 2.63 -2.13
CA GLY A 36 1.21 1.21 -1.84
C GLY A 36 -0.14 0.67 -2.36
N MET A 37 -1.20 1.50 -2.38
CA MET A 37 -2.48 1.10 -2.95
C MET A 37 -2.38 0.83 -4.45
N ASN A 38 -1.61 1.65 -5.21
CA ASN A 38 -1.40 1.42 -6.64
C ASN A 38 -0.69 0.09 -6.88
N VAL A 39 0.36 -0.20 -6.10
CA VAL A 39 1.06 -1.49 -6.14
C VAL A 39 0.09 -2.63 -5.86
N TYR A 40 -0.73 -2.52 -4.82
CA TYR A 40 -1.74 -3.51 -4.46
C TYR A 40 -2.72 -3.77 -5.62
N VAL A 41 -3.31 -2.72 -6.19
CA VAL A 41 -4.28 -2.83 -7.29
C VAL A 41 -3.66 -3.48 -8.52
N VAL A 42 -2.44 -3.08 -8.89
CA VAL A 42 -1.72 -3.63 -10.05
C VAL A 42 -1.40 -5.10 -9.85
N GLU A 43 -0.76 -5.44 -8.73
CA GLU A 43 -0.29 -6.80 -8.49
C GLU A 43 -1.44 -7.79 -8.28
N LEU A 44 -2.48 -7.40 -7.52
CA LEU A 44 -3.67 -8.23 -7.37
C LEU A 44 -4.35 -8.47 -8.72
N SER A 45 -4.57 -7.41 -9.52
CA SER A 45 -5.23 -7.52 -10.82
C SER A 45 -4.48 -8.43 -11.77
N ARG A 46 -3.15 -8.34 -11.84
CA ARG A 46 -2.30 -9.23 -12.65
C ARG A 46 -2.43 -10.69 -12.21
N ARG A 47 -2.42 -10.95 -10.89
CA ARG A 47 -2.56 -12.32 -10.36
C ARG A 47 -3.95 -12.91 -10.62
N LEU A 48 -5.01 -12.09 -10.48
CA LEU A 48 -6.38 -12.51 -10.83
C LEU A 48 -6.51 -12.84 -12.31
N ALA A 49 -5.95 -12.00 -13.19
CA ALA A 49 -5.96 -12.25 -14.64
C ALA A 49 -5.18 -13.51 -15.03
N ALA A 50 -4.02 -13.76 -14.39
CA ALA A 50 -3.27 -14.99 -14.58
C ALA A 50 -4.04 -16.26 -14.17
N LEU A 51 -5.07 -16.12 -13.32
CA LEU A 51 -5.99 -17.18 -12.90
C LEU A 51 -7.26 -17.25 -13.79
N GLY A 52 -7.30 -16.46 -14.88
CA GLY A 52 -8.39 -16.45 -15.85
C GLY A 52 -9.58 -15.55 -15.49
N ILE A 53 -9.41 -14.60 -14.58
CA ILE A 53 -10.42 -13.62 -14.18
C ILE A 53 -10.13 -12.31 -14.90
N GLU A 54 -11.06 -11.83 -15.72
CA GLU A 54 -10.96 -10.53 -16.36
C GLU A 54 -11.14 -9.42 -15.33
N VAL A 55 -10.25 -8.40 -15.36
CA VAL A 55 -10.30 -7.27 -14.44
C VAL A 55 -10.38 -5.98 -15.25
N GLU A 56 -11.40 -5.17 -14.97
CA GLU A 56 -11.51 -3.82 -15.49
C GLU A 56 -11.37 -2.81 -14.35
N ILE A 57 -10.31 -2.00 -14.40
CA ILE A 57 -10.00 -1.00 -13.40
C ILE A 57 -10.52 0.35 -13.87
N PHE A 58 -11.42 0.95 -13.12
CA PHE A 58 -11.97 2.29 -13.39
C PHE A 58 -11.19 3.32 -12.58
N THR A 59 -10.64 4.31 -13.25
CA THR A 59 -9.93 5.43 -12.63
C THR A 59 -10.32 6.75 -13.29
N ARG A 60 -10.18 7.87 -12.57
CA ARG A 60 -10.52 9.18 -13.14
C ARG A 60 -9.50 9.59 -14.21
N ALA A 61 -9.97 10.10 -15.33
CA ALA A 61 -9.12 10.75 -16.30
C ALA A 61 -8.56 12.07 -15.74
N THR A 62 -7.26 12.23 -15.76
CA THR A 62 -6.52 13.42 -15.30
C THR A 62 -5.99 14.29 -16.44
N SER A 63 -6.14 13.83 -17.70
CA SER A 63 -5.84 14.58 -18.91
C SER A 63 -6.82 14.21 -20.00
N GLY A 64 -7.12 15.15 -20.90
CA GLY A 64 -7.93 14.91 -22.10
C GLY A 64 -7.26 14.02 -23.13
N ASP A 65 -5.93 13.90 -23.08
CA ASP A 65 -5.15 13.10 -24.03
C ASP A 65 -5.01 11.61 -23.64
N LEU A 66 -5.52 11.24 -22.44
CA LEU A 66 -5.48 9.84 -22.00
C LEU A 66 -6.42 8.99 -22.87
N PRO A 67 -5.94 7.82 -23.36
CA PRO A 67 -6.79 6.89 -24.09
C PRO A 67 -7.92 6.41 -23.16
N PRO A 68 -9.16 6.25 -23.67
CA PRO A 68 -10.30 5.83 -22.86
C PRO A 68 -10.08 4.48 -22.16
N VAL A 69 -9.31 3.59 -22.78
CA VAL A 69 -8.97 2.25 -22.27
C VAL A 69 -7.53 1.92 -22.58
N VAL A 70 -6.82 1.36 -21.61
CA VAL A 70 -5.45 0.85 -21.74
C VAL A 70 -5.42 -0.60 -21.25
N GLU A 71 -4.87 -1.51 -22.03
CA GLU A 71 -4.53 -2.84 -21.54
C GLU A 71 -3.22 -2.77 -20.74
N MET A 72 -3.31 -2.88 -19.42
CA MET A 72 -2.15 -2.82 -18.53
C MET A 72 -1.39 -4.16 -18.49
N ALA A 73 -2.10 -5.26 -18.63
CA ALA A 73 -1.59 -6.61 -18.72
C ALA A 73 -2.64 -7.49 -19.42
N PRO A 74 -2.29 -8.67 -19.95
CA PRO A 74 -3.27 -9.57 -20.52
C PRO A 74 -4.42 -9.86 -19.57
N GLY A 75 -5.66 -9.50 -19.98
CA GLY A 75 -6.86 -9.63 -19.16
C GLY A 75 -7.08 -8.55 -18.11
N VAL A 76 -6.26 -7.48 -18.08
CA VAL A 76 -6.43 -6.33 -17.19
C VAL A 76 -6.55 -5.05 -17.98
N LEU A 77 -7.74 -4.45 -17.97
CA LEU A 77 -8.02 -3.17 -18.63
C LEU A 77 -8.09 -2.05 -17.60
N VAL A 78 -7.53 -0.88 -17.95
CA VAL A 78 -7.69 0.37 -17.19
C VAL A 78 -8.56 1.31 -18.02
N ARG A 79 -9.69 1.73 -17.44
CA ARG A 79 -10.63 2.68 -18.06
C ARG A 79 -10.51 4.05 -17.41
N HIS A 80 -10.23 5.04 -18.23
CA HIS A 80 -10.22 6.44 -17.81
C HIS A 80 -11.63 7.02 -17.91
N VAL A 81 -12.19 7.39 -16.77
CA VAL A 81 -13.53 7.97 -16.65
C VAL A 81 -13.41 9.47 -16.49
N ALA A 82 -13.99 10.24 -17.43
CA ALA A 82 -14.06 11.69 -17.32
C ALA A 82 -15.04 12.09 -16.22
N ALA A 83 -14.53 12.78 -15.20
CA ALA A 83 -15.34 13.30 -14.07
C ALA A 83 -14.67 14.57 -13.53
N GLY A 84 -15.34 15.72 -13.74
CA GLY A 84 -14.82 17.03 -13.41
C GLY A 84 -13.72 17.50 -14.35
N PRO A 85 -13.01 18.58 -13.99
CA PRO A 85 -11.88 19.10 -14.75
C PRO A 85 -10.75 18.07 -14.76
N PHE A 86 -10.01 18.02 -15.88
CA PHE A 86 -8.87 17.10 -15.99
C PHE A 86 -7.73 17.52 -15.07
N GLU A 87 -7.43 18.81 -15.00
CA GLU A 87 -6.30 19.37 -14.25
C GLU A 87 -6.79 20.23 -13.09
N GLY A 88 -5.91 20.44 -12.09
CA GLY A 88 -6.15 21.37 -10.99
C GLY A 88 -7.22 20.95 -9.97
N LEU A 89 -7.67 19.70 -10.01
CA LEU A 89 -8.62 19.18 -9.03
C LEU A 89 -7.87 18.56 -7.87
N ASP A 90 -8.04 19.14 -6.68
CA ASP A 90 -7.48 18.60 -5.45
C ASP A 90 -8.22 17.32 -5.04
N LYS A 91 -7.52 16.44 -4.33
CA LYS A 91 -8.11 15.22 -3.76
C LYS A 91 -9.29 15.50 -2.84
N LEU A 92 -9.27 16.62 -2.11
CA LEU A 92 -10.34 17.03 -1.21
C LEU A 92 -11.60 17.46 -1.97
N ASP A 93 -11.49 17.81 -3.25
CA ASP A 93 -12.62 18.22 -4.11
C ASP A 93 -13.22 17.04 -4.88
N LEU A 94 -12.55 15.89 -4.92
CA LEU A 94 -13.02 14.68 -5.61
C LEU A 94 -14.41 14.19 -5.16
N PRO A 95 -14.83 14.32 -3.90
CA PRO A 95 -16.18 13.92 -3.49
C PRO A 95 -17.29 14.58 -4.33
N SER A 96 -17.10 15.82 -4.77
CA SER A 96 -18.06 16.53 -5.63
C SER A 96 -18.17 15.95 -7.04
N GLN A 97 -17.21 15.14 -7.49
CA GLN A 97 -17.16 14.54 -8.82
C GLN A 97 -17.65 13.08 -8.86
N LEU A 98 -17.98 12.48 -7.72
CA LEU A 98 -18.32 11.05 -7.64
C LEU A 98 -19.61 10.71 -8.42
N CYS A 99 -20.59 11.61 -8.51
CA CYS A 99 -21.79 11.39 -9.32
C CYS A 99 -21.47 11.26 -10.81
N ALA A 100 -20.59 12.16 -11.33
CA ALA A 100 -20.15 12.11 -12.71
C ALA A 100 -19.33 10.85 -12.99
N PHE A 101 -18.42 10.50 -12.07
CA PHE A 101 -17.62 9.27 -12.17
C PHE A 101 -18.51 8.02 -12.16
N THR A 102 -19.46 7.92 -11.22
CA THR A 102 -20.42 6.82 -11.14
C THR A 102 -21.21 6.68 -12.44
N SER A 103 -21.71 7.79 -13.00
CA SER A 103 -22.41 7.77 -14.29
C SER A 103 -21.54 7.19 -15.42
N GLY A 104 -20.22 7.51 -15.42
CA GLY A 104 -19.27 6.94 -16.37
C GLY A 104 -19.09 5.42 -16.21
N VAL A 105 -18.96 4.97 -14.96
CA VAL A 105 -18.84 3.54 -14.63
C VAL A 105 -20.11 2.77 -15.05
N LEU A 106 -21.28 3.30 -14.70
CA LEU A 106 -22.56 2.65 -15.02
C LEU A 106 -22.83 2.57 -16.54
N ARG A 107 -22.36 3.54 -17.32
CA ARG A 107 -22.47 3.52 -18.78
C ARG A 107 -21.66 2.40 -19.42
N VAL A 108 -20.54 2.01 -18.84
CA VAL A 108 -19.76 0.89 -19.38
C VAL A 108 -20.53 -0.40 -19.26
N GLU A 109 -21.11 -0.71 -18.10
CA GLU A 109 -21.92 -1.93 -17.94
C GLU A 109 -23.16 -1.92 -18.81
N ALA A 110 -23.86 -0.75 -18.90
CA ALA A 110 -25.07 -0.60 -19.69
C ALA A 110 -24.83 -0.77 -21.22
N ALA A 111 -23.58 -0.74 -21.69
CA ALA A 111 -23.24 -1.06 -23.08
C ALA A 111 -23.10 -2.59 -23.34
N HIS A 112 -23.25 -3.39 -22.34
CA HIS A 112 -23.14 -4.87 -22.40
C HIS A 112 -24.45 -5.53 -21.92
N GLU A 113 -24.54 -6.85 -22.10
CA GLU A 113 -25.64 -7.63 -21.54
C GLU A 113 -25.64 -7.57 -20.00
N PRO A 114 -26.81 -7.60 -19.35
CA PRO A 114 -26.91 -7.63 -17.90
C PRO A 114 -26.06 -8.71 -17.25
N GLY A 115 -25.36 -8.38 -16.16
CA GLY A 115 -24.44 -9.30 -15.51
C GLY A 115 -23.06 -9.37 -16.19
N TYR A 116 -22.67 -8.28 -16.84
CA TYR A 116 -21.32 -8.15 -17.43
C TYR A 116 -20.24 -8.26 -16.37
N PHE A 117 -20.41 -7.61 -15.22
CA PHE A 117 -19.57 -7.80 -14.04
C PHE A 117 -20.24 -8.77 -13.05
N ASP A 118 -19.46 -9.66 -12.47
CA ASP A 118 -19.94 -10.60 -11.44
C ASP A 118 -19.77 -10.00 -10.02
N LEU A 119 -18.84 -9.03 -9.85
CA LEU A 119 -18.44 -8.49 -8.56
C LEU A 119 -17.77 -7.13 -8.72
N ILE A 120 -17.88 -6.29 -7.69
CA ILE A 120 -17.15 -5.01 -7.56
C ILE A 120 -16.12 -5.15 -6.43
N HIS A 121 -14.85 -4.75 -6.70
CA HIS A 121 -13.83 -4.55 -5.67
C HIS A 121 -13.37 -3.10 -5.68
N SER A 122 -13.71 -2.35 -4.65
CA SER A 122 -13.38 -0.93 -4.52
C SER A 122 -12.23 -0.71 -3.55
N HIS A 123 -11.37 0.26 -3.89
CA HIS A 123 -10.16 0.60 -3.13
C HIS A 123 -10.22 2.06 -2.70
N TYR A 124 -10.11 2.30 -1.40
CA TYR A 124 -10.25 3.61 -0.78
C TYR A 124 -11.71 4.13 -0.77
N TRP A 125 -12.06 4.94 0.22
CA TRP A 125 -13.43 5.34 0.49
C TRP A 125 -14.18 6.00 -0.68
N LEU A 126 -13.49 6.85 -1.51
CA LEU A 126 -14.10 7.46 -2.70
C LEU A 126 -14.59 6.41 -3.68
N SER A 127 -13.79 5.39 -3.90
CA SER A 127 -14.15 4.24 -4.75
C SER A 127 -15.26 3.41 -4.11
N GLY A 128 -15.27 3.31 -2.78
CA GLY A 128 -16.33 2.65 -2.03
C GLY A 128 -17.70 3.30 -2.23
N GLN A 129 -17.78 4.63 -2.23
CA GLN A 129 -19.00 5.38 -2.51
C GLN A 129 -19.55 5.09 -3.92
N VAL A 130 -18.68 5.05 -4.92
CA VAL A 130 -19.04 4.66 -6.30
C VAL A 130 -19.47 3.20 -6.35
N GLY A 131 -18.73 2.32 -5.68
CA GLY A 131 -19.00 0.89 -5.62
C GLY A 131 -20.35 0.57 -5.00
N TRP A 132 -20.74 1.29 -3.95
CA TRP A 132 -22.08 1.18 -3.35
C TRP A 132 -23.18 1.45 -4.36
N LEU A 133 -23.13 2.58 -5.08
CA LEU A 133 -24.13 2.93 -6.08
C LEU A 133 -24.15 1.92 -7.26
N ALA A 134 -22.98 1.47 -7.70
CA ALA A 134 -22.88 0.45 -8.76
C ALA A 134 -23.44 -0.90 -8.30
N LYS A 135 -23.15 -1.34 -7.06
CA LYS A 135 -23.73 -2.55 -6.45
C LYS A 135 -25.24 -2.55 -6.50
N GLU A 136 -25.87 -1.46 -6.07
CA GLU A 136 -27.34 -1.34 -6.09
C GLU A 136 -27.90 -1.38 -7.49
N ARG A 137 -27.20 -0.77 -8.47
CA ARG A 137 -27.65 -0.73 -9.85
C ARG A 137 -27.49 -2.04 -10.59
N TRP A 138 -26.38 -2.74 -10.37
CA TRP A 138 -26.05 -3.99 -11.08
C TRP A 138 -26.55 -5.24 -10.36
N GLY A 139 -26.86 -5.15 -9.06
CA GLY A 139 -27.28 -6.29 -8.25
C GLY A 139 -26.14 -7.28 -7.99
N VAL A 140 -24.89 -6.81 -7.97
CA VAL A 140 -23.69 -7.62 -7.72
C VAL A 140 -23.06 -7.28 -6.38
N PRO A 141 -22.33 -8.19 -5.71
CA PRO A 141 -21.72 -7.91 -4.42
C PRO A 141 -20.56 -6.89 -4.51
N LEU A 142 -20.39 -6.15 -3.41
CA LEU A 142 -19.32 -5.19 -3.19
C LEU A 142 -18.32 -5.71 -2.15
N VAL A 143 -17.08 -5.95 -2.57
CA VAL A 143 -15.92 -6.12 -1.71
C VAL A 143 -15.18 -4.79 -1.62
N HIS A 144 -14.71 -4.42 -0.43
CA HIS A 144 -14.03 -3.15 -0.22
C HIS A 144 -12.74 -3.30 0.58
N SER A 145 -11.67 -2.59 0.17
CA SER A 145 -10.40 -2.43 0.89
C SER A 145 -10.18 -0.95 1.20
N MET A 146 -10.03 -0.63 2.50
CA MET A 146 -9.90 0.77 2.94
C MET A 146 -8.56 1.39 2.56
N HIS A 147 -7.47 0.65 2.64
CA HIS A 147 -6.06 1.06 2.50
C HIS A 147 -5.59 2.10 3.51
N THR A 148 -6.43 3.05 3.87
CA THR A 148 -6.19 4.02 4.97
C THR A 148 -7.53 4.46 5.53
N MET A 149 -7.57 4.79 6.82
CA MET A 149 -8.77 5.21 7.53
C MET A 149 -8.56 6.55 8.22
N ALA A 150 -9.52 7.47 8.07
CA ALA A 150 -9.45 8.83 8.62
C ALA A 150 -9.32 8.83 10.14
N LYS A 151 -10.12 8.03 10.85
CA LYS A 151 -10.09 7.97 12.32
C LYS A 151 -8.75 7.46 12.83
N VAL A 152 -8.11 6.50 12.13
CA VAL A 152 -6.78 5.97 12.48
C VAL A 152 -5.71 7.03 12.23
N LYS A 153 -5.73 7.71 11.08
CA LYS A 153 -4.78 8.78 10.78
C LYS A 153 -4.90 9.94 11.77
N ASN A 154 -6.11 10.35 12.09
CA ASN A 154 -6.37 11.45 13.03
C ASN A 154 -5.92 11.13 14.46
N ALA A 155 -5.86 9.85 14.84
CA ALA A 155 -5.32 9.42 16.13
C ALA A 155 -3.78 9.42 16.17
N SER A 156 -3.09 9.50 15.01
CA SER A 156 -1.63 9.37 14.87
C SER A 156 -1.07 10.45 13.94
N LEU A 157 -1.52 11.71 14.10
CA LEU A 157 -1.04 12.83 13.29
C LEU A 157 0.44 13.08 13.53
N ALA A 158 1.20 13.28 12.45
CA ALA A 158 2.54 13.79 12.50
C ALA A 158 2.53 15.29 12.82
N ILE A 159 3.67 15.80 13.32
CA ILE A 159 3.84 17.25 13.52
C ILE A 159 3.76 17.94 12.16
N GLY A 160 2.84 18.90 12.03
CA GLY A 160 2.60 19.64 10.78
C GLY A 160 1.54 19.02 9.86
N ASP A 161 0.99 17.84 10.18
CA ASP A 161 -0.13 17.27 9.43
C ASP A 161 -1.48 17.86 9.90
N ALA A 162 -2.38 18.08 8.94
CA ALA A 162 -3.77 18.42 9.20
C ALA A 162 -4.62 17.16 9.38
N PRO A 163 -5.66 17.21 10.24
CA PRO A 163 -6.59 16.09 10.40
C PRO A 163 -7.40 15.88 9.11
N GLU A 164 -7.70 14.62 8.82
CA GLU A 164 -8.61 14.26 7.74
C GLU A 164 -10.01 14.82 8.00
N PRO A 165 -10.72 15.30 6.97
CA PRO A 165 -12.02 15.94 7.13
C PRO A 165 -13.08 14.99 7.71
N THR A 166 -13.99 15.51 8.53
CA THR A 166 -15.12 14.74 9.09
C THR A 166 -15.97 14.08 7.99
N ALA A 167 -16.15 14.75 6.85
CA ALA A 167 -16.87 14.20 5.70
C ALA A 167 -16.25 12.89 5.19
N ARG A 168 -14.93 12.75 5.26
CA ARG A 168 -14.25 11.51 4.93
C ARG A 168 -14.61 10.39 5.91
N ALA A 169 -14.55 10.65 7.21
CA ALA A 169 -14.90 9.64 8.23
C ALA A 169 -16.37 9.19 8.11
N ILE A 170 -17.29 10.11 7.77
CA ILE A 170 -18.69 9.77 7.48
C ILE A 170 -18.79 8.89 6.24
N GLY A 171 -18.12 9.28 5.15
CA GLY A 171 -18.11 8.52 3.90
C GLY A 171 -17.50 7.11 4.07
N GLU A 172 -16.45 6.97 4.87
CA GLU A 172 -15.87 5.67 5.23
C GLU A 172 -16.87 4.79 5.98
N ALA A 173 -17.59 5.33 6.98
CA ALA A 173 -18.62 4.59 7.72
C ALA A 173 -19.76 4.11 6.82
N GLN A 174 -20.21 4.94 5.87
CA GLN A 174 -21.23 4.55 4.88
C GLN A 174 -20.76 3.40 3.99
N VAL A 175 -19.49 3.40 3.58
CA VAL A 175 -18.92 2.32 2.75
C VAL A 175 -18.80 1.03 3.56
N VAL A 176 -18.39 1.12 4.83
CA VAL A 176 -18.34 -0.03 5.75
C VAL A 176 -19.72 -0.69 5.89
N GLU A 177 -20.78 0.10 6.04
CA GLU A 177 -22.16 -0.40 6.11
C GLU A 177 -22.59 -1.07 4.79
N ALA A 178 -22.32 -0.42 3.64
CA ALA A 178 -22.79 -0.86 2.32
C ALA A 178 -22.04 -2.09 1.77
N ALA A 179 -20.78 -2.31 2.15
CA ALA A 179 -19.98 -3.43 1.66
C ALA A 179 -20.50 -4.79 2.14
N ASP A 180 -20.42 -5.80 1.27
CA ASP A 180 -20.74 -7.19 1.63
C ASP A 180 -19.57 -7.88 2.33
N ARG A 181 -18.33 -7.50 1.96
CA ARG A 181 -17.10 -7.88 2.66
C ARG A 181 -16.13 -6.71 2.68
N LEU A 182 -15.38 -6.65 3.77
CA LEU A 182 -14.27 -5.71 3.99
C LEU A 182 -12.98 -6.52 4.07
N ILE A 183 -12.01 -6.19 3.25
CA ILE A 183 -10.66 -6.78 3.31
C ILE A 183 -9.77 -5.84 4.10
N ALA A 184 -9.30 -6.31 5.25
CA ALA A 184 -8.29 -5.67 6.07
C ALA A 184 -6.90 -6.24 5.74
N SER A 185 -5.89 -5.39 5.73
CA SER A 185 -4.50 -5.80 5.46
C SER A 185 -3.86 -6.52 6.66
N THR A 186 -4.37 -6.27 7.87
CA THR A 186 -3.86 -6.82 9.13
C THR A 186 -4.99 -7.06 10.12
N GLU A 187 -4.74 -7.87 11.15
CA GLU A 187 -5.68 -8.06 12.26
C GLU A 187 -5.93 -6.76 13.01
N GLU A 188 -4.92 -5.88 13.11
CA GLU A 188 -5.09 -4.55 13.72
C GLU A 188 -6.06 -3.70 12.91
N GLU A 189 -5.94 -3.67 11.57
CA GLU A 189 -6.88 -2.97 10.70
C GLU A 189 -8.30 -3.57 10.79
N ALA A 190 -8.40 -4.90 10.90
CA ALA A 190 -9.68 -5.58 11.11
C ALA A 190 -10.35 -5.16 12.43
N ALA A 191 -9.59 -5.10 13.52
CA ALA A 191 -10.07 -4.60 14.81
C ALA A 191 -10.49 -3.12 14.72
N GLN A 192 -9.70 -2.28 14.05
CA GLN A 192 -10.01 -0.85 13.85
C GLN A 192 -11.30 -0.64 13.04
N LEU A 193 -11.59 -1.49 12.05
CA LEU A 193 -12.86 -1.45 11.31
C LEU A 193 -14.05 -1.75 12.23
N VAL A 194 -13.92 -2.72 13.12
CA VAL A 194 -14.97 -3.07 14.08
C VAL A 194 -15.11 -1.98 15.14
N ASP A 195 -14.01 -1.58 15.78
CA ASP A 195 -14.04 -0.71 16.97
C ASP A 195 -14.30 0.75 16.63
N LEU A 196 -13.82 1.22 15.48
CA LEU A 196 -13.93 2.64 15.11
C LEU A 196 -15.06 2.93 14.11
N TYR A 197 -15.44 1.94 13.28
CA TYR A 197 -16.41 2.13 12.21
C TYR A 197 -17.65 1.25 12.35
N ASP A 198 -17.81 0.54 13.49
CA ASP A 198 -18.95 -0.34 13.80
C ASP A 198 -19.17 -1.42 12.71
N ALA A 199 -18.08 -1.89 12.07
CA ALA A 199 -18.16 -2.95 11.08
C ALA A 199 -18.68 -4.25 11.71
N ASP A 200 -19.60 -4.94 11.03
CA ASP A 200 -19.98 -6.30 11.42
C ASP A 200 -18.75 -7.21 11.31
N PRO A 201 -18.26 -7.82 12.42
CA PRO A 201 -17.08 -8.69 12.39
C PRO A 201 -17.15 -9.83 11.37
N ARG A 202 -18.37 -10.27 11.04
CA ARG A 202 -18.61 -11.33 10.04
C ARG A 202 -18.33 -10.87 8.60
N LYS A 203 -18.33 -9.57 8.36
CA LYS A 203 -17.99 -8.99 7.04
C LYS A 203 -16.50 -8.72 6.87
N VAL A 204 -15.72 -8.66 7.96
CA VAL A 204 -14.30 -8.30 7.93
C VAL A 204 -13.47 -9.57 7.76
N VAL A 205 -12.57 -9.55 6.79
CA VAL A 205 -11.64 -10.65 6.50
C VAL A 205 -10.23 -10.08 6.37
N THR A 206 -9.28 -10.66 7.08
CA THR A 206 -7.87 -10.27 6.98
C THR A 206 -7.20 -10.98 5.83
N VAL A 207 -6.70 -10.23 4.84
CA VAL A 207 -5.87 -10.71 3.74
C VAL A 207 -4.66 -9.79 3.59
N ALA A 208 -3.51 -10.27 4.01
CA ALA A 208 -2.29 -9.49 3.94
C ALA A 208 -1.89 -9.20 2.49
N PRO A 209 -1.45 -7.96 2.17
CA PRO A 209 -0.79 -7.65 0.91
C PRO A 209 0.48 -8.46 0.72
N GLY A 210 0.95 -8.54 -0.53
CA GLY A 210 2.14 -9.29 -0.87
C GLY A 210 3.33 -8.42 -1.26
N VAL A 211 4.44 -9.09 -1.52
CA VAL A 211 5.62 -8.55 -2.18
C VAL A 211 5.91 -9.39 -3.43
N ASP A 212 6.44 -8.76 -4.48
CA ASP A 212 6.87 -9.49 -5.67
C ASP A 212 8.22 -10.18 -5.42
N LEU A 213 8.15 -11.46 -5.09
CA LEU A 213 9.32 -12.29 -4.77
C LEU A 213 10.16 -12.65 -6.00
N ASP A 214 9.72 -12.33 -7.21
CA ASP A 214 10.50 -12.51 -8.45
C ASP A 214 11.38 -11.26 -8.72
N VAL A 215 10.92 -10.08 -8.30
CA VAL A 215 11.63 -8.81 -8.44
C VAL A 215 12.51 -8.52 -7.21
N PHE A 216 11.88 -8.55 -6.04
CA PHE A 216 12.56 -8.31 -4.77
C PHE A 216 13.17 -9.61 -4.26
N THR A 217 14.40 -9.86 -4.65
CA THR A 217 15.16 -11.07 -4.33
C THR A 217 16.54 -10.68 -3.82
N PRO A 218 17.20 -11.54 -3.02
CA PRO A 218 18.60 -11.36 -2.70
C PRO A 218 19.45 -11.22 -3.98
N GLY A 219 20.55 -10.51 -3.89
CA GLY A 219 21.42 -10.29 -5.04
C GLY A 219 22.83 -9.88 -4.64
N ASP A 220 23.67 -9.62 -5.64
CA ASP A 220 25.03 -9.13 -5.45
C ASP A 220 25.01 -7.66 -5.01
N VAL A 221 25.30 -7.43 -3.74
CA VAL A 221 25.39 -6.10 -3.09
C VAL A 221 26.41 -5.20 -3.82
N ALA A 222 27.58 -5.75 -4.21
CA ALA A 222 28.62 -4.97 -4.88
C ALA A 222 28.15 -4.53 -6.27
N ALA A 223 27.44 -5.39 -7.01
CA ALA A 223 26.85 -5.04 -8.30
C ALA A 223 25.75 -3.97 -8.16
N ALA A 224 24.86 -4.09 -7.16
CA ALA A 224 23.83 -3.09 -6.88
C ALA A 224 24.47 -1.73 -6.54
N ARG A 225 25.46 -1.70 -5.66
CA ARG A 225 26.21 -0.48 -5.31
C ARG A 225 26.89 0.15 -6.52
N ARG A 226 27.53 -0.63 -7.37
CA ARG A 226 28.14 -0.10 -8.60
C ARG A 226 27.10 0.55 -9.53
N ARG A 227 25.91 -0.06 -9.71
CA ARG A 227 24.84 0.53 -10.55
C ARG A 227 24.33 1.85 -9.98
N LEU A 228 24.30 1.98 -8.65
CA LEU A 228 23.82 3.18 -7.94
C LEU A 228 24.93 4.20 -7.67
N GLY A 229 26.18 3.94 -8.08
CA GLY A 229 27.31 4.82 -7.79
C GLY A 229 27.60 4.97 -6.30
N ILE A 230 27.42 3.89 -5.53
CA ILE A 230 27.70 3.82 -4.08
C ILE A 230 29.02 3.11 -3.86
N ALA A 231 29.85 3.63 -2.96
CA ALA A 231 31.13 3.00 -2.63
C ALA A 231 30.95 1.58 -2.06
N PRO A 232 31.86 0.63 -2.36
CA PRO A 232 31.73 -0.76 -1.93
C PRO A 232 31.67 -0.95 -0.42
N ASP A 233 32.33 -0.09 0.34
CA ASP A 233 32.46 -0.10 1.80
C ASP A 233 31.49 0.84 2.50
N ALA A 234 30.59 1.50 1.76
CA ALA A 234 29.62 2.42 2.33
C ALA A 234 28.69 1.75 3.34
N VAL A 235 28.36 2.46 4.41
CA VAL A 235 27.23 2.17 5.28
C VAL A 235 26.02 2.90 4.70
N VAL A 236 25.03 2.16 4.21
CA VAL A 236 23.88 2.73 3.53
C VAL A 236 22.64 2.62 4.40
N LEU A 237 22.11 3.75 4.86
CA LEU A 237 20.80 3.86 5.49
C LEU A 237 19.80 4.26 4.42
N LEU A 238 18.77 3.47 4.22
CA LEU A 238 17.80 3.65 3.14
C LEU A 238 16.44 4.04 3.70
N PHE A 239 15.87 5.10 3.16
CA PHE A 239 14.44 5.42 3.25
C PHE A 239 13.82 5.31 1.86
N VAL A 240 12.67 4.64 1.77
CA VAL A 240 11.87 4.55 0.55
C VAL A 240 10.45 4.97 0.84
N GLY A 241 9.90 5.87 0.04
CA GLY A 241 8.50 6.26 0.18
C GLY A 241 8.24 7.69 -0.22
N ARG A 242 6.96 8.07 -0.20
CA ARG A 242 6.56 9.46 -0.42
C ARG A 242 7.15 10.36 0.66
N ILE A 243 7.74 11.49 0.25
CA ILE A 243 8.30 12.49 1.18
C ILE A 243 7.14 13.32 1.71
N GLN A 244 6.69 13.00 2.92
CA GLN A 244 5.62 13.69 3.63
C GLN A 244 5.79 13.47 5.14
N PRO A 245 5.30 14.37 6.01
CA PRO A 245 5.46 14.28 7.46
C PRO A 245 5.04 12.94 8.04
N LEU A 246 3.93 12.37 7.57
CA LEU A 246 3.42 11.08 8.01
C LEU A 246 4.43 9.91 7.85
N LYS A 247 5.37 10.01 6.89
CA LYS A 247 6.42 9.00 6.66
C LYS A 247 7.70 9.27 7.44
N ALA A 248 7.81 10.43 8.05
CA ALA A 248 8.87 10.84 8.96
C ALA A 248 10.32 10.62 8.47
N PRO A 249 10.68 10.97 7.21
CA PRO A 249 12.06 10.86 6.75
C PRO A 249 13.02 11.74 7.55
N ASP A 250 12.54 12.79 8.20
CA ASP A 250 13.29 13.66 9.10
C ASP A 250 13.86 12.92 10.31
N VAL A 251 13.15 11.93 10.84
CA VAL A 251 13.62 11.06 11.94
C VAL A 251 14.89 10.32 11.52
N LEU A 252 14.97 9.80 10.29
CA LEU A 252 16.16 9.16 9.77
C LEU A 252 17.34 10.16 9.66
N LEU A 253 17.11 11.37 9.14
CA LEU A 253 18.17 12.39 9.04
C LEU A 253 18.71 12.77 10.40
N ARG A 254 17.84 12.97 11.39
CA ARG A 254 18.24 13.27 12.77
C ARG A 254 18.99 12.11 13.44
N ALA A 255 18.55 10.86 13.20
CA ALA A 255 19.26 9.68 13.67
C ALA A 255 20.66 9.55 13.03
N ALA A 256 20.78 9.80 11.72
CA ALA A 256 22.07 9.80 11.03
C ALA A 256 23.03 10.86 11.55
N ALA A 257 22.55 12.08 11.83
CA ALA A 257 23.35 13.13 12.44
C ALA A 257 23.89 12.71 13.83
N ARG A 258 23.07 12.04 14.64
CA ARG A 258 23.48 11.51 15.95
C ARG A 258 24.53 10.40 15.83
N LEU A 259 24.38 9.49 14.86
CA LEU A 259 25.36 8.44 14.59
C LEU A 259 26.72 9.03 14.25
N VAL A 260 26.76 10.03 13.36
CA VAL A 260 28.00 10.71 12.95
C VAL A 260 28.62 11.53 14.09
N ALA A 261 27.80 12.10 14.96
CA ALA A 261 28.29 12.83 16.14
C ALA A 261 28.92 11.85 17.15
N ALA A 262 28.36 10.65 17.32
CA ALA A 262 28.86 9.64 18.23
C ALA A 262 30.07 8.87 17.66
N ASP A 263 30.09 8.61 16.35
CA ASP A 263 31.21 7.99 15.63
C ASP A 263 31.60 8.82 14.41
N PRO A 264 32.58 9.74 14.56
CA PRO A 264 33.06 10.57 13.44
C PRO A 264 33.65 9.79 12.26
N SER A 265 34.05 8.52 12.42
CA SER A 265 34.58 7.69 11.34
C SER A 265 33.51 7.38 10.27
N LEU A 266 32.24 7.48 10.63
CA LEU A 266 31.12 7.31 9.69
C LEU A 266 31.05 8.44 8.64
N ARG A 267 31.66 9.60 8.88
CA ARG A 267 31.67 10.75 7.95
C ARG A 267 32.19 10.41 6.56
N GLU A 268 33.07 9.45 6.45
CA GLU A 268 33.72 9.10 5.19
C GLU A 268 32.95 8.01 4.41
N ARG A 269 32.08 7.26 5.09
CA ARG A 269 31.45 6.08 4.50
C ARG A 269 29.93 5.99 4.68
N LEU A 270 29.30 6.86 5.47
CA LEU A 270 27.85 6.85 5.64
C LEU A 270 27.17 7.48 4.41
N VAL A 271 26.16 6.80 3.90
CA VAL A 271 25.24 7.30 2.87
C VAL A 271 23.81 7.17 3.39
N VAL A 272 23.08 8.26 3.42
CA VAL A 272 21.65 8.28 3.70
C VAL A 272 20.93 8.46 2.38
N ALA A 273 20.34 7.38 1.85
CA ALA A 273 19.59 7.41 0.60
C ALA A 273 18.10 7.60 0.90
N VAL A 274 17.53 8.69 0.41
CA VAL A 274 16.10 9.01 0.49
C VAL A 274 15.53 8.88 -0.91
N VAL A 275 14.79 7.79 -1.17
CA VAL A 275 14.23 7.47 -2.50
C VAL A 275 12.74 7.74 -2.50
N GLY A 276 12.29 8.71 -3.28
CA GLY A 276 10.87 9.08 -3.40
C GLY A 276 10.66 10.52 -3.80
N GLY A 277 9.41 10.90 -3.98
CA GLY A 277 9.01 12.25 -4.33
C GLY A 277 8.16 12.92 -3.24
N PRO A 278 8.06 14.27 -3.24
CA PRO A 278 7.17 15.00 -2.34
C PRO A 278 5.71 14.67 -2.63
N SER A 279 4.89 14.65 -1.59
CA SER A 279 3.47 14.28 -1.67
C SER A 279 2.68 14.89 -0.51
N GLY A 280 1.38 15.14 -0.73
CA GLY A 280 0.50 15.72 0.29
C GLY A 280 1.06 17.04 0.83
N THR A 281 1.07 17.23 2.14
CA THR A 281 1.62 18.42 2.80
C THR A 281 3.12 18.62 2.54
N GLY A 282 3.86 17.58 2.12
CA GLY A 282 5.25 17.70 1.68
C GLY A 282 5.44 18.48 0.37
N LEU A 283 4.36 18.71 -0.41
CA LEU A 283 4.41 19.55 -1.61
C LEU A 283 4.48 21.05 -1.28
N GLU A 284 4.04 21.46 -0.10
CA GLU A 284 4.08 22.86 0.34
C GLU A 284 5.52 23.35 0.62
N HIS A 285 6.38 22.43 1.07
CA HIS A 285 7.77 22.70 1.39
C HIS A 285 8.70 21.58 0.91
N PRO A 286 8.87 21.39 -0.41
CA PRO A 286 9.63 20.28 -0.98
C PRO A 286 11.12 20.26 -0.57
N GLU A 287 11.68 21.46 -0.26
CA GLU A 287 13.10 21.62 0.14
C GLU A 287 13.35 21.35 1.64
N HIS A 288 12.29 21.17 2.44
CA HIS A 288 12.40 21.07 3.91
C HIS A 288 13.41 20.02 4.38
N LEU A 289 13.47 18.84 3.75
CA LEU A 289 14.45 17.81 4.13
C LEU A 289 15.88 18.17 3.78
N ALA A 290 16.09 18.87 2.67
CA ALA A 290 17.41 19.35 2.28
C ALA A 290 17.90 20.46 3.24
N GLU A 291 17.00 21.35 3.63
CA GLU A 291 17.27 22.38 4.65
C GLU A 291 17.61 21.73 5.99
N LEU A 292 16.82 20.75 6.43
CA LEU A 292 17.09 19.98 7.65
C LEU A 292 18.45 19.28 7.60
N ALA A 293 18.82 18.67 6.47
CA ALA A 293 20.14 18.05 6.31
C ALA A 293 21.29 19.07 6.43
N ALA A 294 21.06 20.30 5.93
CA ALA A 294 22.02 21.40 6.06
C ALA A 294 22.14 21.90 7.52
N GLU A 295 21.02 22.09 8.20
CA GLU A 295 20.99 22.47 9.63
C GLU A 295 21.71 21.44 10.52
N LEU A 296 21.52 20.14 10.20
CA LEU A 296 22.18 19.03 10.89
C LEU A 296 23.67 18.85 10.50
N GLY A 297 24.15 19.58 9.49
CA GLY A 297 25.52 19.48 9.00
C GLY A 297 25.86 18.15 8.31
N ILE A 298 24.87 17.48 7.74
CA ILE A 298 25.01 16.16 7.10
C ILE A 298 24.63 16.13 5.62
N SER A 299 24.43 17.28 4.96
CA SER A 299 24.01 17.36 3.55
C SER A 299 24.89 16.53 2.62
N TYR A 300 26.18 16.45 2.87
CA TYR A 300 27.14 15.69 2.07
C TYR A 300 26.98 14.16 2.18
N LEU A 301 26.22 13.68 3.16
CA LEU A 301 25.90 12.26 3.38
C LEU A 301 24.56 11.88 2.76
N VAL A 302 23.69 12.85 2.48
CA VAL A 302 22.31 12.59 2.06
C VAL A 302 22.21 12.61 0.54
N ARG A 303 21.60 11.59 0.00
CA ARG A 303 21.27 11.49 -1.43
C ARG A 303 19.75 11.48 -1.57
N PHE A 304 19.19 12.52 -2.16
CA PHE A 304 17.77 12.57 -2.53
C PHE A 304 17.62 12.01 -3.96
N GLU A 305 16.89 10.92 -4.08
CA GLU A 305 16.72 10.20 -5.33
C GLU A 305 15.23 10.22 -5.72
N PRO A 306 14.91 10.39 -7.00
CA PRO A 306 13.53 10.38 -7.46
C PRO A 306 12.87 9.01 -7.23
N PRO A 307 11.52 8.93 -7.31
CA PRO A 307 10.83 7.66 -7.30
C PRO A 307 11.39 6.70 -8.35
N ALA A 308 11.68 5.48 -7.94
CA ALA A 308 12.33 4.48 -8.78
C ALA A 308 11.37 3.35 -9.17
N HIS A 309 11.54 2.78 -10.36
CA HIS A 309 10.87 1.55 -10.76
C HIS A 309 11.35 0.36 -9.91
N GLN A 310 10.49 -0.66 -9.77
CA GLN A 310 10.73 -1.82 -8.90
C GLN A 310 12.11 -2.46 -9.09
N ALA A 311 12.59 -2.62 -10.32
CA ALA A 311 13.91 -3.21 -10.59
C ALA A 311 15.07 -2.37 -10.01
N THR A 312 15.02 -1.04 -10.15
CA THR A 312 16.00 -0.12 -9.55
C THR A 312 15.83 -0.05 -8.04
N LEU A 313 14.58 -0.08 -7.55
CA LEU A 313 14.27 -0.08 -6.15
C LEU A 313 14.84 -1.33 -5.44
N ALA A 314 14.75 -2.50 -6.09
CA ALA A 314 15.40 -3.72 -5.61
C ALA A 314 16.93 -3.56 -5.47
N ASP A 315 17.58 -2.80 -6.35
CA ASP A 315 18.99 -2.49 -6.20
C ASP A 315 19.28 -1.57 -5.00
N TYR A 316 18.42 -0.58 -4.71
CA TYR A 316 18.54 0.22 -3.49
C TYR A 316 18.43 -0.65 -2.24
N TYR A 317 17.45 -1.56 -2.18
CA TYR A 317 17.34 -2.47 -1.06
C TYR A 317 18.56 -3.38 -0.92
N ARG A 318 19.04 -3.98 -2.01
CA ARG A 318 20.27 -4.83 -2.00
C ARG A 318 21.51 -4.05 -1.58
N ALA A 319 21.64 -2.79 -1.99
CA ALA A 319 22.77 -1.92 -1.65
C ALA A 319 22.76 -1.46 -0.20
N ALA A 320 21.58 -1.43 0.44
CA ALA A 320 21.39 -0.90 1.78
C ALA A 320 22.01 -1.80 2.85
N THR A 321 22.51 -1.18 3.93
CA THR A 321 22.90 -1.86 5.15
C THR A 321 21.68 -2.14 6.02
N VAL A 322 20.75 -1.18 6.06
CA VAL A 322 19.47 -1.24 6.75
C VAL A 322 18.46 -0.31 6.06
N CYS A 323 17.21 -0.74 5.99
CA CYS A 323 16.10 0.12 5.58
C CYS A 323 15.40 0.66 6.82
N VAL A 324 15.08 1.96 6.84
CA VAL A 324 14.46 2.63 7.97
C VAL A 324 13.07 3.14 7.57
N VAL A 325 12.04 2.72 8.32
CA VAL A 325 10.62 3.01 8.06
C VAL A 325 10.00 3.66 9.31
N PRO A 326 10.26 4.95 9.56
CA PRO A 326 9.89 5.62 10.81
C PRO A 326 8.48 6.24 10.78
N SER A 327 7.58 5.71 9.96
CA SER A 327 6.24 6.26 9.70
C SER A 327 5.42 6.43 10.98
N TYR A 328 4.66 7.53 11.10
CA TYR A 328 3.67 7.73 12.17
C TYR A 328 2.44 6.84 11.99
N SER A 329 2.10 6.53 10.75
CA SER A 329 1.01 5.61 10.42
C SER A 329 1.35 4.83 9.16
N GLU A 330 1.10 3.52 9.21
CA GLU A 330 1.34 2.60 8.08
C GLU A 330 0.25 1.52 8.07
N SER A 331 -0.48 1.40 6.96
CA SER A 331 -1.55 0.41 6.85
C SER A 331 -1.01 -1.02 6.79
N PHE A 332 0.14 -1.21 6.13
CA PHE A 332 0.79 -2.51 6.08
C PHE A 332 2.32 -2.45 6.11
N GLY A 333 2.97 -1.70 5.20
CA GLY A 333 4.43 -1.59 5.13
C GLY A 333 5.05 -2.41 4.02
N LEU A 334 4.58 -2.24 2.77
CA LEU A 334 5.15 -2.92 1.60
C LEU A 334 6.66 -2.69 1.47
N VAL A 335 7.13 -1.46 1.74
CA VAL A 335 8.55 -1.11 1.75
C VAL A 335 9.37 -2.01 2.68
N ALA A 336 8.82 -2.31 3.86
CA ALA A 336 9.48 -3.20 4.82
C ALA A 336 9.59 -4.63 4.26
N LEU A 337 8.54 -5.14 3.60
CA LEU A 337 8.59 -6.47 2.98
C LEU A 337 9.52 -6.52 1.77
N GLU A 338 9.52 -5.50 0.92
CA GLU A 338 10.41 -5.39 -0.24
C GLU A 338 11.88 -5.41 0.19
N SER A 339 12.22 -4.64 1.23
CA SER A 339 13.54 -4.64 1.83
C SER A 339 13.93 -6.01 2.35
N GLN A 340 13.05 -6.65 3.12
CA GLN A 340 13.28 -7.97 3.69
C GLN A 340 13.40 -9.06 2.62
N ALA A 341 12.61 -8.99 1.55
CA ALA A 341 12.69 -9.91 0.40
C ALA A 341 14.04 -9.80 -0.33
N CYS A 342 14.68 -8.63 -0.31
CA CYS A 342 16.04 -8.44 -0.80
C CYS A 342 17.14 -8.87 0.19
N GLY A 343 16.78 -9.32 1.41
CA GLY A 343 17.71 -9.71 2.46
C GLY A 343 18.24 -8.56 3.31
N THR A 344 17.64 -7.39 3.22
CA THR A 344 18.04 -6.20 3.99
C THR A 344 17.14 -6.03 5.21
N PRO A 345 17.71 -6.04 6.43
CA PRO A 345 16.94 -5.88 7.66
C PRO A 345 16.29 -4.49 7.75
N VAL A 346 15.19 -4.42 8.47
CA VAL A 346 14.39 -3.20 8.62
C VAL A 346 14.44 -2.69 10.05
N ILE A 347 14.56 -1.36 10.21
CA ILE A 347 14.27 -0.67 11.47
C ILE A 347 13.02 0.16 11.24
N ALA A 348 11.93 -0.14 11.93
CA ALA A 348 10.63 0.45 11.68
C ALA A 348 9.97 0.96 12.96
N ALA A 349 9.09 1.96 12.83
CA ALA A 349 8.19 2.34 13.92
C ALA A 349 7.26 1.18 14.28
N ALA A 350 7.02 0.99 15.57
CA ALA A 350 6.08 -0.01 16.06
C ALA A 350 4.62 0.48 15.92
N VAL A 351 4.16 0.73 14.69
CA VAL A 351 2.82 1.28 14.39
C VAL A 351 2.10 0.47 13.32
N GLY A 352 0.78 0.34 13.48
CA GLY A 352 -0.10 -0.26 12.47
C GLY A 352 0.46 -1.53 11.84
N GLY A 353 0.34 -1.63 10.53
CA GLY A 353 0.79 -2.79 9.76
C GLY A 353 2.28 -3.11 9.83
N LEU A 354 3.13 -2.17 10.25
CA LEU A 354 4.56 -2.46 10.45
C LEU A 354 4.80 -3.53 11.53
N ARG A 355 3.92 -3.65 12.52
CA ARG A 355 3.97 -4.73 13.52
C ARG A 355 3.75 -6.13 12.91
N THR A 356 3.07 -6.20 11.77
CA THR A 356 2.88 -7.43 11.00
C THR A 356 3.99 -7.61 9.97
N ALA A 357 4.36 -6.53 9.27
CA ALA A 357 5.37 -6.56 8.22
C ALA A 357 6.80 -6.82 8.74
N VAL A 358 7.07 -6.50 10.02
CA VAL A 358 8.39 -6.70 10.65
C VAL A 358 8.25 -7.56 11.89
N ALA A 359 8.88 -8.73 11.90
CA ALA A 359 9.00 -9.58 13.08
C ALA A 359 10.17 -9.07 13.94
N ASP A 360 9.84 -8.39 15.05
CA ASP A 360 10.83 -7.74 15.93
C ASP A 360 11.89 -8.73 16.45
N GLY A 361 13.16 -8.35 16.35
CA GLY A 361 14.31 -9.19 16.73
C GLY A 361 14.58 -10.37 15.79
N VAL A 362 13.75 -10.58 14.76
CA VAL A 362 13.87 -11.71 13.82
C VAL A 362 14.14 -11.23 12.39
N SER A 363 13.31 -10.34 11.86
CA SER A 363 13.44 -9.83 10.49
C SER A 363 13.86 -8.35 10.45
N GLY A 364 13.87 -7.70 11.59
CA GLY A 364 14.19 -6.30 11.79
C GLY A 364 14.04 -5.91 13.25
N ARG A 365 13.97 -4.61 13.52
CA ARG A 365 13.73 -4.05 14.85
C ARG A 365 12.55 -3.11 14.79
N LEU A 366 11.67 -3.19 15.77
CA LEU A 366 10.59 -2.24 15.99
C LEU A 366 10.97 -1.24 17.07
N VAL A 367 10.83 0.05 16.75
CA VAL A 367 11.10 1.17 17.65
C VAL A 367 9.78 1.74 18.14
N ASN A 368 9.62 1.90 19.45
CA ASN A 368 8.43 2.52 20.04
C ASN A 368 8.57 4.05 20.00
N GLY A 369 7.71 4.70 19.22
CA GLY A 369 7.77 6.16 19.04
C GLY A 369 8.69 6.61 17.90
N HIS A 370 9.06 7.88 17.94
CA HIS A 370 9.76 8.57 16.86
C HIS A 370 10.96 9.40 17.36
N ASP A 371 11.51 9.05 18.54
CA ASP A 371 12.73 9.69 19.02
C ASP A 371 13.92 9.28 18.14
N PRO A 372 14.60 10.23 17.46
CA PRO A 372 15.77 9.93 16.65
C PRO A 372 16.91 9.24 17.42
N CYS A 373 16.96 9.36 18.76
CA CYS A 373 17.94 8.66 19.58
C CYS A 373 17.73 7.14 19.53
N GLU A 374 16.49 6.70 19.69
CA GLU A 374 16.15 5.27 19.70
C GLU A 374 16.43 4.63 18.32
N TYR A 375 16.16 5.38 17.23
CA TYR A 375 16.54 4.94 15.88
C TYR A 375 18.06 4.88 15.70
N ALA A 376 18.79 5.88 16.18
CA ALA A 376 20.26 5.87 16.13
C ALA A 376 20.84 4.67 16.89
N ASP A 377 20.31 4.35 18.07
CA ASP A 377 20.76 3.22 18.87
C ASP A 377 20.43 1.89 18.18
N ALA A 378 19.22 1.71 17.64
CA ALA A 378 18.83 0.51 16.89
C ALA A 378 19.69 0.33 15.62
N ILE A 379 20.01 1.42 14.90
CA ILE A 379 20.91 1.37 13.75
C ILE A 379 22.32 0.98 14.21
N ARG A 380 22.84 1.58 15.28
CA ARG A 380 24.16 1.29 15.82
C ARG A 380 24.30 -0.18 16.20
N ASP A 381 23.33 -0.76 16.89
CA ASP A 381 23.31 -2.19 17.23
C ASP A 381 23.54 -3.07 16.00
N VAL A 382 22.88 -2.74 14.88
CA VAL A 382 23.04 -3.47 13.61
C VAL A 382 24.39 -3.24 12.96
N LEU A 383 24.96 -2.01 13.06
CA LEU A 383 26.26 -1.66 12.49
C LEU A 383 27.41 -2.33 13.26
N ASP A 384 27.35 -2.31 14.59
CA ASP A 384 28.41 -2.79 15.48
C ASP A 384 28.44 -4.32 15.62
N SER A 385 27.33 -5.00 15.25
CA SER A 385 27.23 -6.45 15.33
C SER A 385 27.00 -7.10 13.96
N PRO A 386 28.05 -7.52 13.23
CA PRO A 386 27.92 -8.27 11.99
C PRO A 386 27.07 -9.53 12.13
N ARG A 387 27.11 -10.18 13.31
CA ARG A 387 26.29 -11.36 13.62
C ARG A 387 24.82 -11.00 13.68
N LEU A 388 24.43 -9.98 14.45
CA LEU A 388 23.04 -9.53 14.54
C LEU A 388 22.51 -9.16 13.15
N ARG A 389 23.30 -8.41 12.37
CA ARG A 389 22.91 -8.03 11.00
C ARG A 389 22.68 -9.26 10.11
N ALA A 390 23.54 -10.27 10.18
CA ALA A 390 23.39 -11.51 9.42
C ALA A 390 22.16 -12.32 9.87
N ASP A 391 21.92 -12.41 11.19
CA ASP A 391 20.76 -13.09 11.76
C ASP A 391 19.45 -12.42 11.33
N LEU A 392 19.38 -11.08 11.41
CA LEU A 392 18.23 -10.29 10.95
C LEU A 392 18.01 -10.41 9.44
N ALA A 393 19.08 -10.38 8.62
CA ALA A 393 18.99 -10.57 7.18
C ALA A 393 18.42 -11.93 6.80
N ALA A 394 18.90 -13.00 7.45
CA ALA A 394 18.36 -14.34 7.24
C ALA A 394 16.90 -14.46 7.72
N GLY A 395 16.55 -13.81 8.82
CA GLY A 395 15.19 -13.72 9.32
C GLY A 395 14.27 -12.95 8.38
N ALA A 396 14.75 -11.84 7.81
CA ALA A 396 14.07 -11.01 6.84
C ALA A 396 13.61 -11.82 5.62
N LEU A 397 14.51 -12.60 5.03
CA LEU A 397 14.20 -13.48 3.89
C LEU A 397 13.12 -14.51 4.22
N ARG A 398 13.23 -15.15 5.38
CA ARG A 398 12.23 -16.15 5.81
C ARG A 398 10.88 -15.52 6.08
N HIS A 399 10.84 -14.33 6.67
CA HIS A 399 9.62 -13.62 6.98
C HIS A 399 8.92 -13.15 5.69
N ALA A 400 9.63 -12.47 4.79
CA ALA A 400 9.08 -11.97 3.53
C ALA A 400 8.57 -13.08 2.62
N ALA A 401 9.18 -14.27 2.65
CA ALA A 401 8.72 -15.42 1.88
C ALA A 401 7.28 -15.86 2.20
N GLY A 402 6.75 -15.49 3.37
CA GLY A 402 5.36 -15.74 3.77
C GLY A 402 4.35 -14.77 3.12
N PHE A 403 4.82 -13.71 2.45
CA PHE A 403 3.98 -12.60 1.94
C PHE A 403 4.06 -12.47 0.41
N GLY A 404 3.91 -13.56 -0.33
CA GLY A 404 3.86 -13.47 -1.79
C GLY A 404 2.48 -13.04 -2.31
N TRP A 405 2.42 -12.28 -3.40
CA TRP A 405 1.16 -11.88 -4.05
C TRP A 405 0.25 -13.04 -4.45
N ALA A 406 0.80 -14.25 -4.66
CA ALA A 406 0.00 -15.44 -4.92
C ALA A 406 -0.88 -15.80 -3.71
N SER A 407 -0.38 -15.67 -2.49
CA SER A 407 -1.14 -15.89 -1.25
C SER A 407 -2.22 -14.84 -1.06
N THR A 408 -1.90 -13.56 -1.35
CA THR A 408 -2.88 -12.46 -1.34
C THR A 408 -4.01 -12.73 -2.32
N ALA A 409 -3.69 -13.08 -3.58
CA ALA A 409 -4.69 -13.38 -4.59
C ALA A 409 -5.58 -14.57 -4.21
N ALA A 410 -5.00 -15.62 -3.63
CA ALA A 410 -5.76 -16.77 -3.15
C ALA A 410 -6.74 -16.38 -2.03
N GLY A 411 -6.30 -15.59 -1.04
CA GLY A 411 -7.15 -15.08 0.03
C GLY A 411 -8.29 -14.21 -0.50
N VAL A 412 -7.99 -13.30 -1.44
CA VAL A 412 -9.01 -12.46 -2.08
C VAL A 412 -10.02 -13.29 -2.87
N LEU A 413 -9.57 -14.33 -3.57
CA LEU A 413 -10.47 -15.26 -4.28
C LEU A 413 -11.39 -16.03 -3.34
N ASP A 414 -10.91 -16.40 -2.16
CA ASP A 414 -11.77 -17.01 -1.14
C ASP A 414 -12.87 -16.04 -0.71
N VAL A 415 -12.55 -14.75 -0.49
CA VAL A 415 -13.54 -13.71 -0.19
C VAL A 415 -14.55 -13.54 -1.33
N TYR A 416 -14.08 -13.52 -2.59
CA TYR A 416 -14.96 -13.42 -3.76
C TYR A 416 -15.93 -14.61 -3.87
N ALA A 417 -15.41 -15.82 -3.66
CA ALA A 417 -16.23 -17.04 -3.68
C ALA A 417 -17.31 -17.02 -2.59
N ASP A 418 -16.98 -16.54 -1.41
CA ASP A 418 -17.91 -16.44 -0.28
C ASP A 418 -19.04 -15.43 -0.57
N VAL A 419 -18.74 -14.22 -1.08
CA VAL A 419 -19.79 -13.24 -1.39
C VAL A 419 -20.67 -13.68 -2.56
N LEU A 420 -20.09 -14.31 -3.59
CA LEU A 420 -20.85 -14.82 -4.72
C LEU A 420 -21.76 -15.99 -4.32
N THR A 421 -21.32 -16.82 -3.39
CA THR A 421 -22.13 -17.93 -2.85
C THR A 421 -23.28 -17.38 -2.01
N ALA A 422 -23.03 -16.39 -1.16
CA ALA A 422 -24.04 -15.73 -0.35
C ALA A 422 -25.09 -15.00 -1.21
N ALA A 423 -24.67 -14.31 -2.27
CA ALA A 423 -25.57 -13.59 -3.17
C ALA A 423 -26.51 -14.51 -3.99
N ARG A 424 -26.12 -15.77 -4.21
CA ARG A 424 -26.94 -16.78 -4.93
C ARG A 424 -27.94 -17.51 -4.03
N GLN A 425 -27.80 -17.41 -2.71
CA GLN A 425 -28.78 -18.01 -1.78
C GLN A 425 -29.99 -17.09 -1.72
N PRO A 426 -31.22 -17.55 -2.07
CA PRO A 426 -32.41 -16.73 -1.93
C PRO A 426 -32.55 -16.32 -0.46
N SER A 427 -32.71 -15.03 -0.19
CA SER A 427 -32.95 -14.53 1.16
C SER A 427 -34.21 -15.20 1.72
N SER A 428 -34.06 -16.02 2.75
CA SER A 428 -35.14 -16.73 3.44
C SER A 428 -36.14 -15.81 4.16
N LEU A 429 -36.00 -14.49 4.01
CA LEU A 429 -36.80 -13.44 4.63
C LEU A 429 -37.98 -12.93 3.77
N ALA A 430 -38.22 -13.49 2.57
CA ALA A 430 -39.33 -13.05 1.71
C ALA A 430 -40.66 -13.84 1.92
N VAL A 431 -40.76 -14.68 2.95
CA VAL A 431 -42.01 -15.41 3.28
C VAL A 431 -42.57 -14.92 4.62
N GLY A 432 -43.17 -13.74 4.63
CA GLY A 432 -43.79 -13.22 5.86
C GLY A 432 -44.50 -11.88 5.73
N ARG A 433 -45.09 -11.57 4.58
CA ARG A 433 -46.14 -10.53 4.48
C ARG A 433 -47.19 -10.94 3.43
N ARG A 434 -48.19 -11.64 3.87
CA ARG A 434 -49.54 -11.62 3.32
C ARG A 434 -50.48 -11.04 4.35
#